data_ef5790122f125eca1f704d63baaf14a1
#
_entry.id   ef5790122f125eca1f704d63baaf14a1
#
_cell.length_a   1.000
_cell.length_b   1.000
_cell.length_c   1.000
_cell.angle_alpha   90.00
_cell.angle_beta   90.00
_cell.angle_gamma   90.00
#
_symmetry.space_group_name_H-M   'P 1'
#
loop_
_entity.id
_entity.type
_entity.pdbx_description
1 polymer ?
#
loop_
_entity_poly.entity_id
_entity_poly.type
_entity_poly.pdbx_seq_one_letter_code
_entity_poly.pdbx_strand_id
1 'polypeptide(L)'
;MKVYHSISELVGHTPLVQLQRFAAARGLKANLLAKVEYFNPASSVKDRIACAMLDDAEQRGLLKPGAVIVEPTSGNTGIGLAAMAAARGYRVILTMPETMSVERRNLLKAYGAQLVLTDGAQGMKGAIAKAEEIAAQTPGSFLPGQFTNPANPAIHRATTGPEIWQDTDGTVDIFVAGVGTGGTITGTGEYLKSQNPNVRVVAVEPAGSPVLSKGTPGPHKIQGIGAGFVPKTLNTSVYDEIFPVENEDAFATGRALAREEGLLVGISSGAAVFAAAELAKRPENAGKTIVALLPDTGERYLSTAMFTE
;
A
#
# COMPACT_ATOMS: atom_id res chain seq x y z
N MET A 1 -24.62 13.48 -17.68
CA MET A 1 -24.67 12.15 -17.06
C MET A 1 -23.21 11.77 -16.74
N LYS A 2 -22.90 11.41 -15.49
CA LYS A 2 -21.54 10.99 -15.11
C LYS A 2 -21.45 9.45 -15.20
N VAL A 3 -20.98 8.93 -16.33
CA VAL A 3 -20.82 7.50 -16.57
C VAL A 3 -19.33 7.24 -16.79
N TYR A 4 -18.78 6.28 -16.05
CA TYR A 4 -17.41 5.82 -16.22
C TYR A 4 -17.34 4.69 -17.22
N HIS A 5 -16.33 4.69 -18.08
CA HIS A 5 -16.16 3.69 -19.13
C HIS A 5 -15.27 2.51 -18.70
N SER A 6 -14.49 2.68 -17.64
CA SER A 6 -13.64 1.64 -17.07
C SER A 6 -13.50 1.84 -15.55
N ILE A 7 -13.29 0.73 -14.83
CA ILE A 7 -12.98 0.80 -13.39
C ILE A 7 -11.67 1.54 -13.10
N SER A 8 -10.75 1.64 -14.08
CA SER A 8 -9.52 2.40 -13.93
C SER A 8 -9.75 3.90 -13.72
N GLU A 9 -10.87 4.44 -14.21
CA GLU A 9 -11.27 5.83 -14.01
C GLU A 9 -11.75 6.13 -12.56
N LEU A 10 -12.00 5.07 -11.78
CA LEU A 10 -12.41 5.16 -10.38
C LEU A 10 -11.22 5.08 -9.41
N VAL A 11 -10.01 4.86 -9.93
CA VAL A 11 -8.82 4.75 -9.08
C VAL A 11 -8.42 6.13 -8.56
N GLY A 12 -8.16 6.21 -7.27
CA GLY A 12 -7.84 7.46 -6.60
C GLY A 12 -9.06 8.19 -6.06
N HIS A 13 -8.92 9.49 -5.80
CA HIS A 13 -9.96 10.33 -5.17
C HIS A 13 -10.54 9.70 -3.90
N THR A 14 -9.70 9.03 -3.13
CA THR A 14 -10.10 8.36 -1.90
C THR A 14 -10.34 9.38 -0.78
N PRO A 15 -11.31 9.13 0.14
CA PRO A 15 -11.66 10.12 1.14
C PRO A 15 -10.63 10.24 2.27
N LEU A 16 -10.61 11.42 2.90
CA LEU A 16 -10.10 11.61 4.26
C LEU A 16 -11.26 11.44 5.26
N VAL A 17 -11.00 10.70 6.34
CA VAL A 17 -11.94 10.49 7.45
C VAL A 17 -11.29 10.96 8.74
N GLN A 18 -11.97 11.81 9.50
CA GLN A 18 -11.50 12.23 10.81
C GLN A 18 -11.78 11.13 11.85
N LEU A 19 -10.76 10.69 12.58
CA LEU A 19 -10.86 9.64 13.60
C LEU A 19 -11.28 10.22 14.95
N GLN A 20 -12.52 10.77 15.02
CA GLN A 20 -12.99 11.55 16.18
C GLN A 20 -13.14 10.71 17.44
N ARG A 21 -13.82 9.55 17.35
CA ARG A 21 -14.08 8.69 18.50
C ARG A 21 -12.80 8.03 18.99
N PHE A 22 -11.96 7.60 18.05
CA PHE A 22 -10.64 7.00 18.34
C PHE A 22 -9.74 8.02 19.06
N ALA A 23 -9.68 9.26 18.58
CA ALA A 23 -8.89 10.32 19.18
C ALA A 23 -9.43 10.73 20.57
N ALA A 24 -10.75 10.89 20.71
CA ALA A 24 -11.39 11.23 21.98
C ALA A 24 -11.15 10.17 23.06
N ALA A 25 -11.28 8.88 22.73
CA ALA A 25 -11.05 7.77 23.67
C ALA A 25 -9.62 7.74 24.21
N ARG A 26 -8.67 8.37 23.51
CA ARG A 26 -7.24 8.41 23.86
C ARG A 26 -6.77 9.80 24.33
N GLY A 27 -7.68 10.76 24.43
CA GLY A 27 -7.36 12.14 24.85
C GLY A 27 -6.39 12.87 23.90
N LEU A 28 -6.37 12.50 22.63
CA LEU A 28 -5.48 13.10 21.63
C LEU A 28 -5.91 14.55 21.33
N LYS A 29 -4.95 15.46 21.28
CA LYS A 29 -5.19 16.89 21.00
C LYS A 29 -4.85 17.29 19.57
N ALA A 30 -4.27 16.40 18.77
CA ALA A 30 -4.03 16.59 17.35
C ALA A 30 -5.30 16.24 16.55
N ASN A 31 -5.44 16.84 15.38
CA ASN A 31 -6.44 16.47 14.39
C ASN A 31 -5.96 15.24 13.62
N LEU A 32 -6.52 14.06 13.92
CA LEU A 32 -6.10 12.79 13.33
C LEU A 32 -7.01 12.41 12.18
N LEU A 33 -6.45 12.34 10.97
CA LEU A 33 -7.13 12.02 9.73
C LEU A 33 -6.61 10.71 9.12
N ALA A 34 -7.52 9.95 8.53
CA ALA A 34 -7.24 8.70 7.81
C ALA A 34 -7.48 8.88 6.31
N LYS A 35 -6.46 8.69 5.47
CA LYS A 35 -6.59 8.57 4.01
C LYS A 35 -6.97 7.13 3.67
N VAL A 36 -8.24 6.91 3.31
CA VAL A 36 -8.85 5.56 3.27
C VAL A 36 -8.75 4.97 1.86
N GLU A 37 -7.66 4.25 1.59
CA GLU A 37 -7.35 3.71 0.26
C GLU A 37 -8.17 2.47 -0.15
N TYR A 38 -8.95 1.87 0.74
CA TYR A 38 -9.83 0.76 0.34
C TYR A 38 -11.04 1.22 -0.49
N PHE A 39 -11.26 2.52 -0.65
CA PHE A 39 -12.25 3.05 -1.60
C PHE A 39 -11.81 2.94 -3.06
N ASN A 40 -10.57 2.58 -3.34
CA ASN A 40 -10.19 2.18 -4.69
C ASN A 40 -10.96 0.92 -5.14
N PRO A 41 -11.19 0.73 -6.47
CA PRO A 41 -12.07 -0.32 -7.00
C PRO A 41 -11.73 -1.75 -6.59
N ALA A 42 -10.43 -2.07 -6.48
CA ALA A 42 -9.97 -3.36 -5.96
C ALA A 42 -9.52 -3.27 -4.48
N SER A 43 -10.04 -2.29 -3.75
CA SER A 43 -9.97 -2.11 -2.30
C SER A 43 -8.57 -1.98 -1.73
N SER A 44 -7.64 -1.36 -2.46
CA SER A 44 -6.32 -1.00 -1.90
C SER A 44 -5.62 0.15 -2.63
N VAL A 45 -4.63 0.72 -1.95
CA VAL A 45 -3.68 1.71 -2.50
C VAL A 45 -2.93 1.19 -3.74
N LYS A 46 -2.82 -0.13 -3.91
CA LYS A 46 -2.09 -0.74 -5.01
C LYS A 46 -2.80 -0.64 -6.35
N ASP A 47 -4.07 -0.30 -6.36
CA ASP A 47 -4.82 -0.02 -7.58
C ASP A 47 -4.20 1.16 -8.32
N ARG A 48 -3.70 2.16 -7.58
CA ARG A 48 -3.00 3.32 -8.14
C ARG A 48 -1.75 2.92 -8.92
N ILE A 49 -0.88 2.11 -8.29
CA ILE A 49 0.35 1.69 -8.96
C ILE A 49 0.10 0.66 -10.06
N ALA A 50 -0.92 -0.19 -9.92
CA ALA A 50 -1.31 -1.12 -10.97
C ALA A 50 -1.73 -0.35 -12.24
N CYS A 51 -2.62 0.65 -12.10
CA CYS A 51 -2.98 1.52 -13.20
C CYS A 51 -1.74 2.20 -13.82
N ALA A 52 -0.95 2.89 -13.00
CA ALA A 52 0.17 3.70 -13.47
C ALA A 52 1.27 2.88 -14.17
N MET A 53 1.59 1.69 -13.66
CA MET A 53 2.59 0.82 -14.30
C MET A 53 2.10 0.29 -15.65
N LEU A 54 0.79 0.02 -15.78
CA LEU A 54 0.21 -0.38 -17.08
C LEU A 54 0.15 0.80 -18.04
N ASP A 55 -0.28 1.99 -17.60
CA ASP A 55 -0.34 3.21 -18.41
C ASP A 55 1.05 3.59 -18.97
N ASP A 56 2.07 3.58 -18.10
CA ASP A 56 3.47 3.84 -18.52
C ASP A 56 3.94 2.81 -19.55
N ALA A 57 3.65 1.54 -19.32
CA ALA A 57 4.04 0.47 -20.23
C ALA A 57 3.34 0.56 -21.59
N GLU A 58 2.05 0.90 -21.62
CA GLU A 58 1.29 1.13 -22.87
C GLU A 58 1.85 2.35 -23.63
N GLN A 59 2.05 3.47 -22.94
CA GLN A 59 2.59 4.70 -23.53
C GLN A 59 3.98 4.49 -24.13
N ARG A 60 4.82 3.68 -23.48
CA ARG A 60 6.18 3.35 -23.96
C ARG A 60 6.20 2.22 -24.97
N GLY A 61 5.07 1.65 -25.33
CA GLY A 61 4.96 0.52 -26.27
C GLY A 61 5.54 -0.81 -25.74
N LEU A 62 5.75 -0.92 -24.44
CA LEU A 62 6.23 -2.13 -23.77
C LEU A 62 5.09 -3.15 -23.55
N LEU A 63 3.87 -2.66 -23.36
CA LEU A 63 2.67 -3.47 -23.19
C LEU A 63 1.77 -3.29 -24.43
N LYS A 64 1.68 -4.32 -25.25
CA LYS A 64 0.87 -4.32 -26.48
C LYS A 64 -0.43 -5.10 -26.29
N PRO A 65 -1.49 -4.84 -27.10
CA PRO A 65 -2.71 -5.65 -27.06
C PRO A 65 -2.41 -7.14 -27.13
N GLY A 66 -3.01 -7.93 -26.22
CA GLY A 66 -2.77 -9.37 -26.11
C GLY A 66 -1.50 -9.81 -25.38
N ALA A 67 -0.68 -8.86 -24.90
CA ALA A 67 0.49 -9.17 -24.07
C ALA A 67 0.11 -9.87 -22.76
N VAL A 68 1.09 -10.50 -22.13
CA VAL A 68 0.96 -11.16 -20.83
C VAL A 68 1.70 -10.36 -19.79
N ILE A 69 1.01 -9.99 -18.72
CA ILE A 69 1.62 -9.37 -17.54
C ILE A 69 2.08 -10.47 -16.60
N VAL A 70 3.33 -10.42 -16.15
CA VAL A 70 3.89 -11.39 -15.20
C VAL A 70 4.41 -10.63 -13.99
N GLU A 71 3.95 -10.97 -12.77
CA GLU A 71 4.43 -10.30 -11.54
C GLU A 71 4.58 -11.31 -10.40
N PRO A 72 5.71 -11.29 -9.67
CA PRO A 72 5.89 -12.11 -8.47
C PRO A 72 5.22 -11.43 -7.28
N THR A 73 3.96 -11.76 -7.01
CA THR A 73 3.21 -11.16 -5.90
C THR A 73 1.97 -11.98 -5.54
N SER A 74 1.69 -12.05 -4.26
CA SER A 74 0.45 -12.60 -3.71
C SER A 74 -0.41 -11.55 -3.00
N GLY A 75 0.09 -10.32 -2.97
CA GLY A 75 -0.52 -9.22 -2.22
C GLY A 75 -1.42 -8.31 -3.07
N ASN A 76 -1.68 -7.14 -2.52
CA ASN A 76 -2.55 -6.14 -3.13
C ASN A 76 -2.12 -5.69 -4.52
N THR A 77 -0.82 -5.71 -4.82
CA THR A 77 -0.34 -5.40 -6.18
C THR A 77 -0.84 -6.40 -7.21
N GLY A 78 -0.82 -7.70 -6.88
CA GLY A 78 -1.39 -8.73 -7.76
C GLY A 78 -2.88 -8.56 -7.97
N ILE A 79 -3.62 -8.19 -6.92
CA ILE A 79 -5.06 -7.94 -7.00
C ILE A 79 -5.33 -6.73 -7.90
N GLY A 80 -4.63 -5.61 -7.67
CA GLY A 80 -4.76 -4.42 -8.52
C GLY A 80 -4.39 -4.69 -9.98
N LEU A 81 -3.27 -5.38 -10.24
CA LEU A 81 -2.87 -5.75 -11.60
C LEU A 81 -3.91 -6.67 -12.26
N ALA A 82 -4.42 -7.68 -11.56
CA ALA A 82 -5.44 -8.58 -12.11
C ALA A 82 -6.73 -7.83 -12.43
N ALA A 83 -7.20 -6.93 -11.55
CA ALA A 83 -8.40 -6.14 -11.78
C ALA A 83 -8.24 -5.18 -12.99
N MET A 84 -7.13 -4.43 -13.04
CA MET A 84 -6.88 -3.47 -14.12
C MET A 84 -6.62 -4.18 -15.45
N ALA A 85 -5.91 -5.32 -15.44
CA ALA A 85 -5.66 -6.12 -16.62
C ALA A 85 -6.97 -6.72 -17.19
N ALA A 86 -7.85 -7.24 -16.32
CA ALA A 86 -9.17 -7.73 -16.73
C ALA A 86 -9.99 -6.64 -17.43
N ALA A 87 -9.98 -5.40 -16.88
CA ALA A 87 -10.67 -4.27 -17.48
C ALA A 87 -10.09 -3.83 -18.84
N ARG A 88 -8.81 -4.14 -19.11
CA ARG A 88 -8.09 -3.77 -20.34
C ARG A 88 -7.91 -4.93 -21.33
N GLY A 89 -8.40 -6.14 -21.00
CA GLY A 89 -8.27 -7.33 -21.84
C GLY A 89 -6.87 -7.96 -21.88
N TYR A 90 -6.03 -7.71 -20.89
CA TYR A 90 -4.72 -8.36 -20.73
C TYR A 90 -4.82 -9.66 -19.93
N ARG A 91 -3.93 -10.59 -20.25
CA ARG A 91 -3.73 -11.79 -19.43
C ARG A 91 -2.71 -11.51 -18.33
N VAL A 92 -2.92 -12.10 -17.16
CA VAL A 92 -2.02 -11.95 -16.01
C VAL A 92 -1.59 -13.31 -15.50
N ILE A 93 -0.28 -13.46 -15.28
CA ILE A 93 0.32 -14.61 -14.60
C ILE A 93 0.98 -14.09 -13.33
N LEU A 94 0.53 -14.60 -12.18
CA LEU A 94 1.11 -14.23 -10.87
C LEU A 94 1.83 -15.44 -10.28
N THR A 95 3.08 -15.23 -9.91
CA THR A 95 3.88 -16.25 -9.21
C THR A 95 3.91 -15.96 -7.72
N MET A 96 3.72 -16.99 -6.90
CA MET A 96 3.68 -16.85 -5.45
C MET A 96 3.99 -18.17 -4.75
N PRO A 97 4.52 -18.14 -3.51
CA PRO A 97 4.68 -19.34 -2.70
C PRO A 97 3.34 -20.04 -2.46
N GLU A 98 3.35 -21.37 -2.45
CA GLU A 98 2.15 -22.19 -2.16
C GLU A 98 1.59 -21.99 -0.74
N THR A 99 2.36 -21.39 0.15
CA THR A 99 1.95 -21.04 1.52
C THR A 99 0.98 -19.88 1.60
N MET A 100 0.71 -19.19 0.48
CA MET A 100 -0.25 -18.10 0.44
C MET A 100 -1.69 -18.57 0.67
N SER A 101 -2.49 -17.77 1.37
CA SER A 101 -3.85 -18.12 1.77
C SER A 101 -4.75 -18.45 0.58
N VAL A 102 -5.69 -19.37 0.82
CA VAL A 102 -6.65 -19.82 -0.21
C VAL A 102 -7.55 -18.66 -0.64
N GLU A 103 -7.95 -17.79 0.29
CA GLU A 103 -8.79 -16.62 0.03
C GLU A 103 -8.12 -15.67 -0.98
N ARG A 104 -6.82 -15.38 -0.79
CA ARG A 104 -6.05 -14.55 -1.73
C ARG A 104 -5.95 -15.19 -3.11
N ARG A 105 -5.67 -16.50 -3.16
CA ARG A 105 -5.61 -17.24 -4.42
C ARG A 105 -6.96 -17.24 -5.15
N ASN A 106 -8.05 -17.41 -4.42
CA ASN A 106 -9.40 -17.38 -4.99
C ASN A 106 -9.77 -15.99 -5.52
N LEU A 107 -9.43 -14.92 -4.79
CA LEU A 107 -9.67 -13.56 -5.26
C LEU A 107 -8.92 -13.24 -6.56
N LEU A 108 -7.66 -13.63 -6.66
CA LEU A 108 -6.87 -13.45 -7.88
C LEU A 108 -7.44 -14.24 -9.07
N LYS A 109 -7.85 -15.50 -8.83
CA LYS A 109 -8.52 -16.33 -9.86
C LYS A 109 -9.86 -15.74 -10.30
N ALA A 110 -10.62 -15.12 -9.39
CA ALA A 110 -11.89 -14.48 -9.71
C ALA A 110 -11.72 -13.31 -10.70
N TYR A 111 -10.57 -12.61 -10.66
CA TYR A 111 -10.20 -11.63 -11.69
C TYR A 111 -9.62 -12.25 -12.96
N GLY A 112 -9.55 -13.57 -13.08
CA GLY A 112 -9.02 -14.26 -14.25
C GLY A 112 -7.50 -14.42 -14.30
N ALA A 113 -6.78 -14.10 -13.20
CA ALA A 113 -5.34 -14.29 -13.17
C ALA A 113 -4.96 -15.77 -13.13
N GLN A 114 -3.97 -16.15 -13.93
CA GLN A 114 -3.31 -17.47 -13.85
C GLN A 114 -2.31 -17.46 -12.69
N LEU A 115 -2.43 -18.41 -11.77
CA LEU A 115 -1.51 -18.54 -10.65
C LEU A 115 -0.49 -19.64 -10.89
N VAL A 116 0.77 -19.33 -10.65
CA VAL A 116 1.87 -20.28 -10.65
C VAL A 116 2.42 -20.35 -9.23
N LEU A 117 2.16 -21.46 -8.56
CA LEU A 117 2.63 -21.69 -7.19
C LEU A 117 4.06 -22.20 -7.22
N THR A 118 4.90 -21.65 -6.34
CA THR A 118 6.29 -22.06 -6.14
C THR A 118 6.46 -22.71 -4.77
N ASP A 119 7.53 -23.46 -4.60
CA ASP A 119 7.86 -24.12 -3.34
C ASP A 119 7.90 -23.10 -2.19
N GLY A 120 7.12 -23.39 -1.15
CA GLY A 120 7.01 -22.54 0.04
C GLY A 120 8.33 -22.29 0.75
N ALA A 121 9.25 -23.26 0.72
CA ALA A 121 10.59 -23.15 1.32
C ALA A 121 11.47 -22.07 0.64
N GLN A 122 11.22 -21.77 -0.62
CA GLN A 122 11.94 -20.74 -1.36
C GLN A 122 11.35 -19.33 -1.16
N GLY A 123 10.15 -19.22 -0.58
CA GLY A 123 9.49 -17.95 -0.32
C GLY A 123 9.36 -17.05 -1.56
N MET A 124 9.40 -15.74 -1.35
CA MET A 124 9.31 -14.77 -2.47
C MET A 124 10.50 -14.86 -3.45
N LYS A 125 11.66 -15.31 -3.02
CA LYS A 125 12.81 -15.47 -3.91
C LYS A 125 12.52 -16.49 -5.02
N GLY A 126 11.88 -17.62 -4.67
CA GLY A 126 11.45 -18.61 -5.64
C GLY A 126 10.37 -18.07 -6.59
N ALA A 127 9.43 -17.28 -6.07
CA ALA A 127 8.40 -16.65 -6.89
C ALA A 127 8.99 -15.65 -7.90
N ILE A 128 9.98 -14.85 -7.51
CA ILE A 128 10.69 -13.91 -8.39
C ILE A 128 11.40 -14.67 -9.51
N ALA A 129 12.21 -15.66 -9.18
CA ALA A 129 12.92 -16.46 -10.17
C ALA A 129 11.97 -17.13 -11.18
N LYS A 130 10.80 -17.61 -10.70
CA LYS A 130 9.77 -18.21 -11.57
C LYS A 130 9.09 -17.19 -12.47
N ALA A 131 8.85 -15.95 -11.99
CA ALA A 131 8.32 -14.88 -12.82
C ALA A 131 9.28 -14.52 -13.95
N GLU A 132 10.57 -14.39 -13.65
CA GLU A 132 11.62 -14.11 -14.63
C GLU A 132 11.74 -15.23 -15.69
N GLU A 133 11.69 -16.49 -15.25
CA GLU A 133 11.67 -17.66 -16.15
C GLU A 133 10.48 -17.61 -17.11
N ILE A 134 9.26 -17.37 -16.58
CA ILE A 134 8.05 -17.30 -17.41
C ILE A 134 8.14 -16.14 -18.39
N ALA A 135 8.61 -15.00 -17.95
CA ALA A 135 8.75 -13.83 -18.81
C ALA A 135 9.75 -14.07 -19.94
N ALA A 136 10.89 -14.72 -19.67
CA ALA A 136 11.87 -15.07 -20.68
C ALA A 136 11.33 -16.07 -21.74
N GLN A 137 10.40 -16.95 -21.33
CA GLN A 137 9.76 -17.93 -22.20
C GLN A 137 8.51 -17.41 -22.91
N THR A 138 8.04 -16.18 -22.56
CA THR A 138 6.79 -15.59 -23.09
C THR A 138 7.15 -14.32 -23.88
N PRO A 139 7.33 -14.41 -25.22
CA PRO A 139 7.64 -13.24 -26.03
C PRO A 139 6.58 -12.14 -25.88
N GLY A 140 7.02 -10.89 -25.68
CA GLY A 140 6.12 -9.75 -25.50
C GLY A 140 5.45 -9.68 -24.13
N SER A 141 5.89 -10.50 -23.16
CA SER A 141 5.45 -10.34 -21.76
C SER A 141 6.01 -9.07 -21.12
N PHE A 142 5.31 -8.57 -20.12
CA PHE A 142 5.69 -7.39 -19.36
C PHE A 142 5.77 -7.72 -17.86
N LEU A 143 6.89 -7.33 -17.23
CA LEU A 143 7.07 -7.39 -15.78
C LEU A 143 6.94 -5.97 -15.22
N PRO A 144 5.85 -5.67 -14.49
CA PRO A 144 5.65 -4.35 -13.86
C PRO A 144 6.76 -3.93 -12.91
N GLY A 145 7.21 -4.82 -12.03
CA GLY A 145 8.36 -4.59 -11.16
C GLY A 145 8.12 -3.56 -10.07
N GLN A 146 7.13 -3.78 -9.21
CA GLN A 146 6.65 -2.80 -8.20
C GLN A 146 7.74 -2.18 -7.31
N PHE A 147 8.87 -2.87 -7.09
CA PHE A 147 9.96 -2.39 -6.23
C PHE A 147 11.02 -1.55 -6.97
N THR A 148 10.93 -1.48 -8.29
CA THR A 148 11.92 -0.81 -9.14
C THR A 148 11.32 0.15 -10.16
N ASN A 149 10.02 0.05 -10.43
CA ASN A 149 9.33 0.84 -11.45
C ASN A 149 9.07 2.27 -10.96
N PRO A 150 9.60 3.30 -11.64
CA PRO A 150 9.42 4.70 -11.24
C PRO A 150 7.96 5.19 -11.35
N ALA A 151 7.11 4.54 -12.13
CA ALA A 151 5.69 4.86 -12.19
C ALA A 151 4.99 4.68 -10.83
N ASN A 152 5.54 3.82 -9.95
CA ASN A 152 5.02 3.62 -8.60
C ASN A 152 5.08 4.92 -7.76
N PRO A 153 6.22 5.50 -7.41
CA PRO A 153 6.23 6.77 -6.67
C PRO A 153 5.63 7.93 -7.48
N ALA A 154 5.75 7.93 -8.81
CA ALA A 154 5.23 8.99 -9.66
C ALA A 154 3.71 9.15 -9.53
N ILE A 155 2.93 8.07 -9.49
CA ILE A 155 1.47 8.17 -9.35
C ILE A 155 1.06 8.73 -7.99
N HIS A 156 1.79 8.43 -6.93
CA HIS A 156 1.52 8.99 -5.61
C HIS A 156 1.86 10.49 -5.53
N ARG A 157 2.90 10.91 -6.22
CA ARG A 157 3.24 12.33 -6.38
C ARG A 157 2.18 13.08 -7.20
N ALA A 158 1.62 12.43 -8.20
CA ALA A 158 0.63 13.02 -9.09
C ALA A 158 -0.81 13.00 -8.53
N THR A 159 -1.14 12.09 -7.62
CA THR A 159 -2.52 11.88 -7.15
C THR A 159 -2.65 11.90 -5.63
N THR A 160 -2.07 10.95 -4.91
CA THR A 160 -2.24 10.80 -3.45
C THR A 160 -1.79 12.05 -2.69
N GLY A 161 -0.64 12.61 -3.05
CA GLY A 161 -0.13 13.84 -2.46
C GLY A 161 -1.05 15.05 -2.68
N PRO A 162 -1.40 15.37 -3.94
CA PRO A 162 -2.39 16.41 -4.26
C PRO A 162 -3.74 16.24 -3.56
N GLU A 163 -4.29 15.02 -3.54
CA GLU A 163 -5.55 14.73 -2.85
C GLU A 163 -5.47 15.07 -1.35
N ILE A 164 -4.41 14.62 -0.65
CA ILE A 164 -4.23 14.93 0.78
C ILE A 164 -4.10 16.44 0.99
N TRP A 165 -3.31 17.12 0.16
CA TRP A 165 -3.10 18.56 0.26
C TRP A 165 -4.40 19.34 0.07
N GLN A 166 -5.17 19.01 -0.95
CA GLN A 166 -6.45 19.66 -1.26
C GLN A 166 -7.52 19.36 -0.19
N ASP A 167 -7.66 18.09 0.22
CA ASP A 167 -8.67 17.65 1.18
C ASP A 167 -8.39 18.16 2.61
N THR A 168 -7.18 18.66 2.88
CA THR A 168 -6.80 19.31 4.14
C THR A 168 -6.70 20.84 4.02
N ASP A 169 -7.10 21.43 2.90
CA ASP A 169 -6.90 22.87 2.63
C ASP A 169 -5.45 23.33 2.88
N GLY A 170 -4.49 22.44 2.61
CA GLY A 170 -3.05 22.68 2.82
C GLY A 170 -2.60 22.72 4.28
N THR A 171 -3.40 22.21 5.23
CA THR A 171 -3.07 22.27 6.67
C THR A 171 -2.43 21.00 7.22
N VAL A 172 -2.05 20.04 6.37
CA VAL A 172 -1.35 18.84 6.82
C VAL A 172 0.03 19.19 7.38
N ASP A 173 0.29 18.78 8.64
CA ASP A 173 1.57 18.98 9.33
C ASP A 173 2.44 17.72 9.31
N ILE A 174 1.81 16.55 9.46
CA ILE A 174 2.50 15.25 9.55
C ILE A 174 1.80 14.24 8.65
N PHE A 175 2.56 13.59 7.77
CA PHE A 175 2.10 12.46 6.97
C PHE A 175 2.74 11.16 7.44
N VAL A 176 1.94 10.14 7.71
CA VAL A 176 2.37 8.84 8.24
C VAL A 176 1.98 7.72 7.27
N ALA A 177 2.95 6.94 6.83
CA ALA A 177 2.70 5.82 5.93
C ALA A 177 3.62 4.63 6.19
N GLY A 178 3.05 3.42 6.09
CA GLY A 178 3.81 2.17 6.12
C GLY A 178 4.67 1.97 4.88
N VAL A 179 5.88 1.45 5.05
CA VAL A 179 6.83 1.24 3.96
C VAL A 179 6.83 -0.23 3.51
N GLY A 180 6.17 -0.49 2.38
CA GLY A 180 6.27 -1.75 1.63
C GLY A 180 7.22 -1.58 0.45
N THR A 181 6.69 -1.13 -0.70
CA THR A 181 7.52 -0.75 -1.86
C THR A 181 8.18 0.63 -1.72
N GLY A 182 7.71 1.44 -0.78
CA GLY A 182 8.20 2.81 -0.58
C GLY A 182 7.60 3.87 -1.52
N GLY A 183 6.87 3.46 -2.56
CA GLY A 183 6.33 4.40 -3.54
C GLY A 183 5.33 5.40 -2.96
N THR A 184 4.44 4.94 -2.08
CA THR A 184 3.44 5.79 -1.42
C THR A 184 4.10 6.91 -0.62
N ILE A 185 5.02 6.58 0.29
CA ILE A 185 5.67 7.58 1.13
C ILE A 185 6.57 8.51 0.32
N THR A 186 7.26 7.96 -0.69
CA THR A 186 8.12 8.74 -1.58
C THR A 186 7.32 9.77 -2.36
N GLY A 187 6.37 9.33 -3.17
CA GLY A 187 5.64 10.24 -4.04
C GLY A 187 4.78 11.24 -3.27
N THR A 188 4.05 10.77 -2.25
CA THR A 188 3.22 11.64 -1.41
C THR A 188 4.08 12.63 -0.62
N GLY A 189 5.15 12.15 0.03
CA GLY A 189 6.03 12.99 0.83
C GLY A 189 6.76 14.04 0.01
N GLU A 190 7.26 13.68 -1.19
CA GLU A 190 7.88 14.63 -2.11
C GLU A 190 6.90 15.73 -2.53
N TYR A 191 5.65 15.36 -2.85
CA TYR A 191 4.64 16.35 -3.20
C TYR A 191 4.33 17.28 -2.02
N LEU A 192 4.01 16.73 -0.84
CA LEU A 192 3.64 17.52 0.33
C LEU A 192 4.77 18.47 0.73
N LYS A 193 6.03 18.01 0.75
CA LYS A 193 7.19 18.86 1.04
C LYS A 193 7.45 19.91 -0.05
N SER A 194 7.06 19.67 -1.30
CA SER A 194 7.13 20.67 -2.36
C SER A 194 6.11 21.82 -2.17
N GLN A 195 4.99 21.55 -1.51
CA GLN A 195 3.98 22.55 -1.16
C GLN A 195 4.35 23.29 0.13
N ASN A 196 4.78 22.53 1.14
CA ASN A 196 5.23 23.09 2.42
C ASN A 196 6.43 22.26 2.94
N PRO A 197 7.65 22.80 2.93
CA PRO A 197 8.85 22.08 3.36
C PRO A 197 8.84 21.70 4.85
N ASN A 198 7.94 22.29 5.67
CA ASN A 198 7.81 21.99 7.09
C ASN A 198 6.93 20.76 7.34
N VAL A 199 6.27 20.19 6.33
CA VAL A 199 5.53 18.93 6.50
C VAL A 199 6.50 17.82 6.89
N ARG A 200 6.23 17.19 8.03
CA ARG A 200 6.99 16.02 8.48
C ARG A 200 6.43 14.75 7.87
N VAL A 201 7.31 13.90 7.38
CA VAL A 201 6.99 12.61 6.81
C VAL A 201 7.53 11.51 7.73
N VAL A 202 6.67 10.60 8.16
CA VAL A 202 7.02 9.53 9.10
C VAL A 202 6.83 8.17 8.41
N ALA A 203 7.94 7.44 8.32
CA ALA A 203 7.98 6.09 7.75
C ALA A 203 7.67 5.06 8.84
N VAL A 204 6.67 4.21 8.63
CA VAL A 204 6.34 3.12 9.54
C VAL A 204 6.94 1.81 9.03
N GLU A 205 7.69 1.12 9.91
CA GLU A 205 8.23 -0.22 9.65
C GLU A 205 7.85 -1.19 10.78
N PRO A 206 7.84 -2.52 10.52
CA PRO A 206 7.65 -3.50 11.58
C PRO A 206 8.84 -3.52 12.55
N ALA A 207 8.60 -3.48 13.86
CA ALA A 207 9.67 -3.56 14.87
C ALA A 207 10.47 -4.88 14.78
N GLY A 208 9.81 -5.97 14.37
CA GLY A 208 10.47 -7.26 14.11
C GLY A 208 11.34 -7.29 12.85
N SER A 209 11.21 -6.29 11.94
CA SER A 209 12.00 -6.18 10.71
C SER A 209 12.44 -4.74 10.46
N PRO A 210 13.31 -4.18 11.34
CA PRO A 210 13.69 -2.77 11.34
C PRO A 210 14.76 -2.47 10.27
N VAL A 211 14.42 -2.69 9.00
CA VAL A 211 15.35 -2.55 7.88
C VAL A 211 15.75 -1.09 7.66
N LEU A 212 14.81 -0.15 7.80
CA LEU A 212 15.07 1.26 7.55
C LEU A 212 15.88 1.88 8.68
N SER A 213 15.57 1.53 9.94
CA SER A 213 16.23 2.12 11.11
C SER A 213 17.51 1.39 11.53
N LYS A 214 17.59 0.06 11.32
CA LYS A 214 18.71 -0.77 11.83
C LYS A 214 19.39 -1.62 10.74
N GLY A 215 18.90 -1.61 9.51
CA GLY A 215 19.46 -2.42 8.41
C GLY A 215 19.24 -3.93 8.55
N THR A 216 18.40 -4.37 9.49
CA THR A 216 18.26 -5.80 9.82
C THR A 216 16.86 -6.30 9.47
N PRO A 217 16.69 -7.22 8.51
CA PRO A 217 15.42 -7.88 8.26
C PRO A 217 15.12 -8.94 9.31
N GLY A 218 13.83 -9.20 9.55
CA GLY A 218 13.37 -10.23 10.47
C GLY A 218 11.91 -10.61 10.23
N PRO A 219 11.41 -11.64 10.93
CA PRO A 219 10.03 -12.07 10.83
C PRO A 219 9.07 -11.07 11.50
N HIS A 220 7.93 -10.84 10.86
CA HIS A 220 6.84 -10.02 11.40
C HIS A 220 5.49 -10.46 10.83
N LYS A 221 4.39 -9.99 11.44
CA LYS A 221 3.01 -10.32 11.04
C LYS A 221 2.28 -9.13 10.39
N ILE A 222 2.92 -7.97 10.25
CA ILE A 222 2.30 -6.78 9.64
C ILE A 222 2.38 -6.90 8.11
N GLN A 223 1.40 -7.57 7.51
CA GLN A 223 1.36 -7.79 6.07
C GLN A 223 1.25 -6.47 5.30
N GLY A 224 1.91 -6.39 4.14
CA GLY A 224 1.85 -5.24 3.23
C GLY A 224 2.99 -4.24 3.37
N ILE A 225 3.74 -4.29 4.48
CA ILE A 225 4.95 -3.48 4.72
C ILE A 225 6.13 -4.38 5.14
N GLY A 226 7.32 -3.81 5.28
CA GLY A 226 8.49 -4.55 5.75
C GLY A 226 8.98 -5.59 4.74
N ALA A 227 9.38 -5.17 3.54
CA ALA A 227 9.81 -6.05 2.44
C ALA A 227 11.12 -6.85 2.73
N GLY A 228 11.82 -6.54 3.84
CA GLY A 228 13.08 -7.18 4.19
C GLY A 228 14.32 -6.58 3.50
N PHE A 229 14.14 -5.56 2.70
CA PHE A 229 15.19 -4.79 2.02
C PHE A 229 14.72 -3.36 1.75
N VAL A 230 15.65 -2.46 1.39
CA VAL A 230 15.32 -1.09 0.98
C VAL A 230 14.97 -1.08 -0.52
N PRO A 231 13.70 -0.79 -0.90
CA PRO A 231 13.27 -0.79 -2.30
C PRO A 231 13.92 0.33 -3.11
N LYS A 232 14.14 0.13 -4.43
CA LYS A 232 14.64 1.19 -5.32
C LYS A 232 13.63 2.33 -5.53
N THR A 233 12.36 2.07 -5.34
CA THR A 233 11.27 3.05 -5.40
C THR A 233 11.13 3.91 -4.13
N LEU A 234 11.93 3.63 -3.10
CA LEU A 234 11.97 4.43 -1.88
C LEU A 234 13.04 5.52 -1.95
N ASN A 235 12.64 6.76 -1.85
CA ASN A 235 13.53 7.88 -1.56
C ASN A 235 13.77 7.97 -0.05
N THR A 236 14.94 7.52 0.41
CA THR A 236 15.27 7.49 1.85
C THR A 236 15.49 8.87 2.47
N SER A 237 15.55 9.92 1.67
CA SER A 237 15.65 11.31 2.17
C SER A 237 14.30 12.01 2.30
N VAL A 238 13.18 11.36 1.94
CA VAL A 238 11.86 11.99 1.98
C VAL A 238 11.27 12.02 3.39
N TYR A 239 11.55 11.03 4.22
CA TYR A 239 11.02 10.94 5.58
C TYR A 239 11.98 11.55 6.60
N ASP A 240 11.39 12.12 7.65
CA ASP A 240 12.09 12.82 8.74
C ASP A 240 12.24 11.93 9.97
N GLU A 241 11.40 10.90 10.08
CA GLU A 241 11.38 9.97 11.21
C GLU A 241 10.99 8.56 10.73
N ILE A 242 11.57 7.53 11.37
CA ILE A 242 11.17 6.14 11.20
C ILE A 242 10.51 5.69 12.50
N PHE A 243 9.30 5.13 12.42
CA PHE A 243 8.53 4.67 13.56
C PHE A 243 8.35 3.14 13.48
N PRO A 244 9.06 2.36 14.29
CA PRO A 244 8.86 0.91 14.37
C PRO A 244 7.57 0.59 15.15
N VAL A 245 6.78 -0.37 14.65
CA VAL A 245 5.50 -0.80 15.26
C VAL A 245 5.54 -2.29 15.52
N GLU A 246 5.09 -2.70 16.72
CA GLU A 246 4.92 -4.11 17.08
C GLU A 246 3.67 -4.70 16.42
N ASN A 247 3.65 -6.03 16.23
CA ASN A 247 2.50 -6.72 15.64
C ASN A 247 1.22 -6.48 16.44
N GLU A 248 1.29 -6.59 17.75
CA GLU A 248 0.14 -6.47 18.65
C GLU A 248 -0.45 -5.06 18.66
N ASP A 249 0.40 -4.04 18.59
CA ASP A 249 -0.04 -2.64 18.48
C ASP A 249 -0.80 -2.38 17.19
N ALA A 250 -0.31 -2.94 16.08
CA ALA A 250 -0.98 -2.86 14.79
C ALA A 250 -2.35 -3.58 14.82
N PHE A 251 -2.41 -4.78 15.42
CA PHE A 251 -3.64 -5.56 15.54
C PHE A 251 -4.67 -4.86 16.44
N ALA A 252 -4.26 -4.45 17.63
CA ALA A 252 -5.13 -3.78 18.58
C ALA A 252 -5.71 -2.48 18.00
N THR A 253 -4.88 -1.69 17.32
CA THR A 253 -5.31 -0.43 16.69
C THR A 253 -6.26 -0.70 15.54
N GLY A 254 -6.01 -1.70 14.69
CA GLY A 254 -6.91 -2.04 13.60
C GLY A 254 -8.28 -2.53 14.10
N ARG A 255 -8.32 -3.33 15.18
CA ARG A 255 -9.58 -3.71 15.84
C ARG A 255 -10.32 -2.51 16.43
N ALA A 256 -9.57 -1.56 17.03
CA ALA A 256 -10.16 -0.34 17.58
C ALA A 256 -10.79 0.53 16.48
N LEU A 257 -10.14 0.69 15.33
CA LEU A 257 -10.68 1.42 14.19
C LEU A 257 -12.01 0.84 13.71
N ALA A 258 -12.11 -0.49 13.63
CA ALA A 258 -13.37 -1.14 13.25
C ALA A 258 -14.49 -0.90 14.27
N ARG A 259 -14.19 -0.96 15.56
CA ARG A 259 -15.19 -0.84 16.64
C ARG A 259 -15.55 0.59 16.98
N GLU A 260 -14.62 1.51 16.86
CA GLU A 260 -14.80 2.90 17.29
C GLU A 260 -15.22 3.81 16.13
N GLU A 261 -14.67 3.57 14.92
CA GLU A 261 -14.91 4.42 13.73
C GLU A 261 -15.71 3.72 12.61
N GLY A 262 -15.96 2.40 12.74
CA GLY A 262 -16.59 1.62 11.67
C GLY A 262 -15.65 1.37 10.48
N LEU A 263 -14.35 1.61 10.62
CA LEU A 263 -13.35 1.43 9.58
C LEU A 263 -12.71 0.04 9.68
N LEU A 264 -13.22 -0.92 8.91
CA LEU A 264 -12.63 -2.25 8.82
C LEU A 264 -11.43 -2.22 7.87
N VAL A 265 -10.22 -2.16 8.44
CA VAL A 265 -8.97 -1.93 7.73
C VAL A 265 -7.95 -3.04 7.92
N GLY A 266 -6.95 -3.12 7.02
CA GLY A 266 -5.90 -4.12 7.12
C GLY A 266 -4.86 -3.83 8.21
N ILE A 267 -3.98 -4.80 8.44
CA ILE A 267 -2.99 -4.78 9.53
C ILE A 267 -2.05 -3.56 9.42
N SER A 268 -1.56 -3.25 8.23
CA SER A 268 -0.66 -2.11 8.02
C SER A 268 -1.35 -0.76 8.22
N SER A 269 -2.68 -0.70 8.06
CA SER A 269 -3.48 0.48 8.42
C SER A 269 -3.49 0.69 9.94
N GLY A 270 -3.66 -0.40 10.71
CA GLY A 270 -3.52 -0.37 12.17
C GLY A 270 -2.15 0.13 12.61
N ALA A 271 -1.08 -0.34 11.96
CA ALA A 271 0.28 0.14 12.23
C ALA A 271 0.45 1.64 11.95
N ALA A 272 -0.06 2.14 10.81
CA ALA A 272 0.04 3.56 10.46
C ALA A 272 -0.73 4.45 11.46
N VAL A 273 -1.94 4.04 11.86
CA VAL A 273 -2.73 4.81 12.86
C VAL A 273 -2.14 4.71 14.25
N PHE A 274 -1.55 3.58 14.65
CA PHE A 274 -0.82 3.47 15.92
C PHE A 274 0.31 4.50 15.97
N ALA A 275 1.18 4.52 14.96
CA ALA A 275 2.27 5.49 14.89
C ALA A 275 1.74 6.93 14.91
N ALA A 276 0.68 7.24 14.15
CA ALA A 276 0.07 8.56 14.14
C ALA A 276 -0.52 8.96 15.50
N ALA A 277 -1.12 8.01 16.23
CA ALA A 277 -1.63 8.25 17.58
C ALA A 277 -0.51 8.54 18.59
N GLU A 278 0.60 7.80 18.53
CA GLU A 278 1.77 8.06 19.38
C GLU A 278 2.40 9.43 19.07
N LEU A 279 2.45 9.84 17.80
CA LEU A 279 2.86 11.18 17.41
C LEU A 279 1.88 12.24 17.95
N ALA A 280 0.57 11.97 17.93
CA ALA A 280 -0.46 12.88 18.42
C ALA A 280 -0.43 13.09 19.94
N LYS A 281 0.15 12.16 20.71
CA LYS A 281 0.38 12.30 22.17
C LYS A 281 1.51 13.27 22.52
N ARG A 282 2.41 13.55 21.58
CA ARG A 282 3.55 14.44 21.82
C ARG A 282 3.05 15.89 22.02
N PRO A 283 3.46 16.59 23.09
CA PRO A 283 2.97 17.93 23.36
C PRO A 283 3.16 18.93 22.21
N GLU A 284 4.26 18.83 21.49
CA GLU A 284 4.58 19.68 20.33
C GLU A 284 3.68 19.47 19.12
N ASN A 285 2.88 18.42 19.13
CA ASN A 285 1.93 18.09 18.07
C ASN A 285 0.47 18.44 18.43
N ALA A 286 0.24 19.06 19.58
CA ALA A 286 -1.10 19.51 19.93
C ALA A 286 -1.63 20.53 18.90
N GLY A 287 -2.85 20.30 18.41
CA GLY A 287 -3.49 21.13 17.39
C GLY A 287 -3.02 20.88 15.95
N LYS A 288 -1.99 20.08 15.73
CA LYS A 288 -1.51 19.73 14.38
C LYS A 288 -2.43 18.75 13.67
N THR A 289 -2.43 18.82 12.34
CA THR A 289 -3.12 17.88 11.47
C THR A 289 -2.17 16.73 11.08
N ILE A 290 -2.51 15.53 11.49
CA ILE A 290 -1.76 14.29 11.22
C ILE A 290 -2.58 13.41 10.30
N VAL A 291 -2.05 13.07 9.13
CA VAL A 291 -2.70 12.20 8.15
C VAL A 291 -2.01 10.85 8.14
N ALA A 292 -2.74 9.78 8.48
CA ALA A 292 -2.29 8.41 8.34
C ALA A 292 -2.90 7.77 7.08
N LEU A 293 -2.09 7.12 6.24
CA LEU A 293 -2.59 6.41 5.08
C LEU A 293 -2.95 4.96 5.45
N LEU A 294 -4.20 4.58 5.15
CA LEU A 294 -4.77 3.26 5.40
C LEU A 294 -4.82 2.48 4.08
N PRO A 295 -3.87 1.54 3.85
CA PRO A 295 -3.64 0.97 2.53
C PRO A 295 -4.76 0.11 1.96
N ASP A 296 -5.51 -0.64 2.80
CA ASP A 296 -6.46 -1.63 2.30
C ASP A 296 -7.59 -2.00 3.29
N THR A 297 -8.54 -2.80 2.79
CA THR A 297 -9.67 -3.34 3.57
C THR A 297 -9.24 -4.43 4.55
N GLY A 298 -9.90 -4.50 5.72
CA GLY A 298 -9.72 -5.55 6.71
C GLY A 298 -10.31 -6.91 6.29
N GLU A 299 -11.20 -6.96 5.31
CA GLU A 299 -11.82 -8.21 4.83
C GLU A 299 -10.79 -9.26 4.39
N ARG A 300 -9.62 -8.84 3.94
CA ARG A 300 -8.50 -9.71 3.55
C ARG A 300 -7.78 -10.38 4.71
N TYR A 301 -8.11 -10.03 5.95
CA TYR A 301 -7.38 -10.40 7.17
C TYR A 301 -8.26 -11.06 8.23
N LEU A 302 -9.55 -11.36 7.94
CA LEU A 302 -10.51 -11.88 8.89
C LEU A 302 -10.09 -13.26 9.48
N SER A 303 -9.31 -14.05 8.74
CA SER A 303 -8.74 -15.32 9.19
C SER A 303 -7.36 -15.21 9.86
N THR A 304 -6.86 -13.98 10.07
CA THR A 304 -5.56 -13.75 10.71
C THR A 304 -5.70 -13.46 12.20
N ALA A 305 -4.58 -13.56 12.95
CA ALA A 305 -4.52 -13.24 14.38
C ALA A 305 -5.10 -11.85 14.74
N MET A 306 -5.15 -10.92 13.80
CA MET A 306 -5.78 -9.61 14.04
C MET A 306 -7.26 -9.72 14.42
N PHE A 307 -8.00 -10.70 13.90
CA PHE A 307 -9.44 -10.83 14.09
C PHE A 307 -9.88 -12.16 14.72
N THR A 308 -9.00 -13.16 14.84
CA THR A 308 -9.31 -14.48 15.39
C THR A 308 -8.92 -14.67 16.86
N GLU A 309 -8.22 -13.70 17.46
CA GLU A 309 -7.82 -13.69 18.88
C GLU A 309 -8.65 -12.71 19.72
#